data_078411d9b282b520d45b86e7d06da7ab
#
_entry.id   078411d9b282b520d45b86e7d06da7ab
#
_cell.length_a   1.000
_cell.length_b   1.000
_cell.length_c   1.000
_cell.angle_alpha   90.00
_cell.angle_beta   90.00
_cell.angle_gamma   90.00
#
_symmetry.space_group_name_H-M   'P 1'
#
loop_
_entity.id
_entity.type
_entity.pdbx_description
1 polymer ?
#
loop_
_entity_poly.entity_id
_entity_poly.type
_entity_poly.pdbx_seq_one_letter_code
_entity_poly.pdbx_strand_id
1 'polypeptide(L)'
;YKNLMEHGRVNTKSGHGNPGLSSTTVRSVHLMLHSAFERAVKERLISRNPTDDCIAPKVQKVEMKTLRPEHLKSYLDAADARGVLPMFYLELVSGLRKGELVALLWDDLDIQNRTISVSKQYIKNPSGKLTLSRPKTETSVRKVSVPQEAVDLLIQEHEKHPDSPYMFPSSTTGEMYYPDSVVKLHEKILRD
;
A
#
# COMPACT_ATOMS: atom_id res chain seq x y z
N TYR A 1 24.00 -1.67 -17.13
CA TYR A 1 22.55 -1.59 -16.97
C TYR A 1 21.81 -2.52 -17.95
N LYS A 2 22.29 -2.67 -19.20
CA LYS A 2 21.67 -3.54 -20.21
C LYS A 2 21.48 -4.96 -19.68
N ASN A 3 22.51 -5.57 -19.12
CA ASN A 3 22.43 -6.92 -18.52
C ASN A 3 21.35 -7.00 -17.40
N LEU A 4 21.25 -5.98 -16.53
CA LEU A 4 20.22 -5.95 -15.49
C LEU A 4 18.79 -5.87 -16.07
N MET A 5 18.60 -5.16 -17.19
CA MET A 5 17.31 -5.07 -17.86
C MET A 5 16.95 -6.34 -18.62
N GLU A 6 17.93 -7.13 -19.04
CA GLU A 6 17.72 -8.39 -19.76
C GLU A 6 17.64 -9.61 -18.82
N HIS A 7 18.49 -9.67 -17.77
CA HIS A 7 18.70 -10.86 -16.94
C HIS A 7 18.78 -10.58 -15.43
N GLY A 8 18.47 -9.38 -14.96
CA GLY A 8 18.72 -8.97 -13.58
C GLY A 8 17.78 -9.55 -12.53
N ARG A 9 16.78 -10.32 -12.90
CA ARG A 9 15.84 -10.91 -11.96
C ARG A 9 16.33 -12.25 -11.43
N VAL A 10 16.69 -12.31 -10.16
CA VAL A 10 17.21 -13.51 -9.49
C VAL A 10 16.12 -14.53 -9.22
N ASN A 11 14.88 -14.09 -8.95
CA ASN A 11 13.77 -14.97 -8.58
C ASN A 11 12.66 -14.92 -9.64
N THR A 12 12.69 -15.86 -10.59
CA THR A 12 11.71 -15.96 -11.68
C THR A 12 10.47 -16.79 -11.35
N LYS A 13 10.40 -17.38 -10.13
CA LYS A 13 9.29 -18.25 -9.70
C LYS A 13 7.95 -17.54 -9.51
N SER A 14 7.89 -16.21 -9.58
CA SER A 14 6.67 -15.42 -9.33
C SER A 14 5.82 -15.14 -10.59
N GLY A 15 5.88 -15.99 -11.60
CA GLY A 15 4.97 -15.92 -12.77
C GLY A 15 5.19 -14.73 -13.74
N HIS A 16 6.18 -13.88 -13.49
CA HIS A 16 6.55 -12.81 -14.41
C HIS A 16 7.51 -13.38 -15.45
N GLY A 17 7.04 -13.61 -16.65
CA GLY A 17 7.79 -14.22 -17.77
C GLY A 17 9.02 -13.45 -18.27
N ASN A 18 9.32 -12.27 -17.69
CA ASN A 18 10.48 -11.47 -18.08
C ASN A 18 11.62 -11.64 -17.07
N PRO A 19 12.80 -12.15 -17.48
CA PRO A 19 13.97 -12.32 -16.62
C PRO A 19 14.66 -11.00 -16.26
N GLY A 20 14.30 -9.87 -16.91
CA GLY A 20 14.92 -8.58 -16.71
C GLY A 20 14.25 -7.75 -15.60
N LEU A 21 14.99 -6.74 -15.12
CA LEU A 21 14.46 -5.72 -14.22
C LEU A 21 13.84 -4.56 -15.01
N SER A 22 12.87 -3.89 -14.43
CA SER A 22 12.28 -2.69 -15.05
C SER A 22 13.31 -1.53 -15.08
N SER A 23 13.17 -0.64 -16.07
CA SER A 23 14.01 0.56 -16.16
C SER A 23 13.95 1.42 -14.90
N THR A 24 12.78 1.46 -14.23
CA THR A 24 12.60 2.13 -12.94
C THR A 24 13.47 1.51 -11.86
N THR A 25 13.48 0.17 -11.75
CA THR A 25 14.30 -0.55 -10.77
C THR A 25 15.79 -0.33 -11.03
N VAL A 26 16.23 -0.45 -12.29
CA VAL A 26 17.63 -0.24 -12.66
C VAL A 26 18.06 1.21 -12.40
N ARG A 27 17.20 2.18 -12.67
CA ARG A 27 17.45 3.58 -12.33
C ARG A 27 17.57 3.80 -10.82
N SER A 28 16.73 3.15 -10.02
CA SER A 28 16.83 3.22 -8.55
C SER A 28 18.16 2.66 -8.03
N VAL A 29 18.64 1.56 -8.62
CA VAL A 29 19.98 1.02 -8.34
C VAL A 29 21.07 2.02 -8.71
N HIS A 30 20.98 2.67 -9.88
CA HIS A 30 21.94 3.72 -10.27
C HIS A 30 21.98 4.86 -9.25
N LEU A 31 20.81 5.40 -8.85
CA LEU A 31 20.72 6.50 -7.88
C LEU A 31 21.30 6.13 -6.53
N MET A 32 21.07 4.90 -6.07
CA MET A 32 21.64 4.39 -4.82
C MET A 32 23.17 4.30 -4.90
N LEU A 33 23.72 3.73 -5.98
CA LEU A 33 25.16 3.63 -6.19
C LEU A 33 25.79 5.02 -6.34
N HIS A 34 25.17 5.92 -7.12
CA HIS A 34 25.66 7.29 -7.27
C HIS A 34 25.76 7.99 -5.92
N SER A 35 24.73 7.91 -5.10
CA SER A 35 24.73 8.50 -3.75
C SER A 35 25.81 7.89 -2.83
N ALA A 36 26.02 6.58 -2.90
CA ALA A 36 27.04 5.90 -2.12
C ALA A 36 28.47 6.34 -2.54
N PHE A 37 28.73 6.40 -3.85
CA PHE A 37 30.04 6.86 -4.36
C PHE A 37 30.28 8.35 -4.14
N GLU A 38 29.24 9.19 -4.24
CA GLU A 38 29.33 10.60 -3.85
C GLU A 38 29.79 10.76 -2.40
N ARG A 39 29.26 9.93 -1.51
CA ARG A 39 29.70 9.92 -0.12
C ARG A 39 31.17 9.48 0.00
N ALA A 40 31.58 8.45 -0.72
CA ALA A 40 32.96 7.97 -0.74
C ALA A 40 33.95 9.04 -1.25
N VAL A 41 33.54 9.86 -2.24
CA VAL A 41 34.32 11.02 -2.69
C VAL A 41 34.47 12.07 -1.58
N LYS A 42 33.37 12.42 -0.91
CA LYS A 42 33.35 13.38 0.21
C LYS A 42 34.22 12.91 1.38
N GLU A 43 34.20 11.61 1.65
CA GLU A 43 35.06 10.99 2.67
C GLU A 43 36.51 10.74 2.19
N ARG A 44 36.86 11.16 0.95
CA ARG A 44 38.15 10.99 0.32
C ARG A 44 38.64 9.54 0.18
N LEU A 45 37.71 8.60 0.11
CA LEU A 45 38.01 7.18 -0.12
C LEU A 45 38.30 6.90 -1.59
N ILE A 46 37.69 7.68 -2.49
CA ILE A 46 37.92 7.65 -3.95
C ILE A 46 38.05 9.07 -4.48
N SER A 47 38.77 9.25 -5.58
CA SER A 47 39.01 10.58 -6.18
C SER A 47 37.84 11.13 -6.99
N ARG A 48 37.02 10.26 -7.58
CA ARG A 48 35.84 10.64 -8.39
C ARG A 48 34.78 9.58 -8.28
N ASN A 49 33.53 9.99 -8.58
CA ASN A 49 32.40 9.06 -8.60
C ASN A 49 32.39 8.27 -9.93
N PRO A 50 32.55 6.94 -9.91
CA PRO A 50 32.59 6.14 -11.14
C PRO A 50 31.24 6.07 -11.88
N THR A 51 30.17 6.56 -11.28
CA THR A 51 28.83 6.56 -11.90
C THR A 51 28.50 7.85 -12.64
N ASP A 52 29.36 8.90 -12.55
CA ASP A 52 29.11 10.19 -13.25
C ASP A 52 29.07 10.02 -14.76
N ASP A 53 29.90 9.14 -15.30
CA ASP A 53 29.96 8.84 -16.72
C ASP A 53 28.92 7.78 -17.17
N CYS A 54 28.07 7.31 -16.23
CA CYS A 54 27.08 6.28 -16.52
C CYS A 54 25.73 6.88 -16.94
N ILE A 55 25.21 6.46 -18.07
CA ILE A 55 23.88 6.86 -18.53
C ILE A 55 22.83 5.95 -17.90
N ALA A 56 22.05 6.52 -16.95
CA ALA A 56 20.95 5.81 -16.32
C ALA A 56 19.81 5.55 -17.34
N PRO A 57 19.10 4.39 -17.26
CA PRO A 57 17.99 4.12 -18.12
C PRO A 57 16.88 5.18 -18.02
N LYS A 58 16.29 5.54 -19.16
CA LYS A 58 15.09 6.40 -19.19
C LYS A 58 13.91 5.63 -18.62
N VAL A 59 13.20 6.21 -17.67
CA VAL A 59 11.96 5.65 -17.12
C VAL A 59 10.82 6.06 -18.04
N GLN A 60 10.12 5.07 -18.58
CA GLN A 60 8.85 5.30 -19.27
C GLN A 60 7.76 5.56 -18.21
N LYS A 61 7.10 6.70 -18.29
CA LYS A 61 5.92 6.98 -17.48
C LYS A 61 4.79 6.10 -18.02
N VAL A 62 4.33 5.18 -17.20
CA VAL A 62 3.10 4.43 -17.48
C VAL A 62 1.95 5.20 -16.84
N GLU A 63 0.92 5.47 -17.62
CA GLU A 63 -0.30 6.07 -17.10
C GLU A 63 -0.96 5.12 -16.11
N MET A 64 -1.23 5.64 -14.90
CA MET A 64 -1.89 4.85 -13.87
C MET A 64 -3.36 4.66 -14.23
N LYS A 65 -3.81 3.42 -14.27
CA LYS A 65 -5.23 3.12 -14.41
C LYS A 65 -5.93 3.43 -13.09
N THR A 66 -6.87 4.35 -13.14
CA THR A 66 -7.73 4.71 -12.01
C THR A 66 -9.14 4.15 -12.23
N LEU A 67 -9.86 3.88 -11.13
CA LEU A 67 -11.28 3.55 -11.20
C LEU A 67 -12.03 4.77 -11.73
N ARG A 68 -12.77 4.60 -12.82
CA ARG A 68 -13.53 5.69 -13.43
C ARG A 68 -14.89 5.84 -12.72
N PRO A 69 -15.46 7.07 -12.68
CA PRO A 69 -16.75 7.31 -12.02
C PRO A 69 -17.87 6.38 -12.47
N GLU A 70 -17.92 6.05 -13.77
CA GLU A 70 -18.93 5.15 -14.36
C GLU A 70 -18.86 3.70 -13.83
N HIS A 71 -17.70 3.27 -13.33
CA HIS A 71 -17.50 1.93 -12.77
C HIS A 71 -17.64 1.88 -11.24
N LEU A 72 -17.82 3.04 -10.59
CA LEU A 72 -17.83 3.12 -9.13
C LEU A 72 -18.98 2.34 -8.54
N LYS A 73 -20.17 2.43 -9.16
CA LYS A 73 -21.35 1.72 -8.68
C LYS A 73 -21.16 0.21 -8.76
N SER A 74 -20.74 -0.33 -9.90
CA SER A 74 -20.50 -1.77 -10.05
C SER A 74 -19.42 -2.29 -9.13
N TYR A 75 -18.38 -1.49 -8.89
CA TYR A 75 -17.31 -1.81 -7.92
C TYR A 75 -17.86 -1.94 -6.49
N LEU A 76 -18.70 -1.00 -6.06
CA LEU A 76 -19.31 -1.03 -4.73
C LEU A 76 -20.35 -2.16 -4.60
N ASP A 77 -21.16 -2.41 -5.62
CA ASP A 77 -22.11 -3.52 -5.67
C ASP A 77 -21.38 -4.89 -5.56
N ALA A 78 -20.23 -5.04 -6.23
CA ALA A 78 -19.39 -6.24 -6.14
C ALA A 78 -18.70 -6.38 -4.77
N ALA A 79 -18.32 -5.26 -4.14
CA ALA A 79 -17.78 -5.26 -2.78
C ALA A 79 -18.85 -5.66 -1.75
N ASP A 80 -20.10 -5.21 -1.93
CA ASP A 80 -21.23 -5.56 -1.09
C ASP A 80 -21.58 -7.05 -1.20
N ALA A 81 -21.67 -7.58 -2.41
CA ALA A 81 -21.90 -9.00 -2.66
C ALA A 81 -20.84 -9.91 -2.01
N ARG A 82 -19.66 -9.39 -1.71
CA ARG A 82 -18.58 -10.08 -0.99
C ARG A 82 -18.55 -9.80 0.51
N GLY A 83 -19.45 -8.97 1.02
CA GLY A 83 -19.52 -8.59 2.44
C GLY A 83 -18.35 -7.71 2.89
N VAL A 84 -17.70 -6.97 1.98
CA VAL A 84 -16.54 -6.12 2.27
C VAL A 84 -16.76 -4.64 1.87
N LEU A 85 -18.03 -4.28 1.60
CA LEU A 85 -18.39 -2.92 1.22
C LEU A 85 -17.90 -1.86 2.23
N PRO A 86 -18.08 -2.00 3.56
CA PRO A 86 -17.67 -0.96 4.50
C PRO A 86 -16.18 -0.65 4.42
N MET A 87 -15.34 -1.68 4.25
CA MET A 87 -13.88 -1.55 4.15
C MET A 87 -13.47 -0.80 2.87
N PHE A 88 -14.00 -1.20 1.72
CA PHE A 88 -13.62 -0.58 0.43
C PHE A 88 -14.27 0.77 0.22
N TYR A 89 -15.48 0.99 0.74
CA TYR A 89 -16.10 2.31 0.74
C TYR A 89 -15.26 3.29 1.57
N LEU A 90 -14.84 2.90 2.78
CA LEU A 90 -13.97 3.71 3.60
C LEU A 90 -12.65 4.02 2.91
N GLU A 91 -12.02 3.03 2.27
CA GLU A 91 -10.77 3.24 1.52
C GLU A 91 -10.92 4.29 0.41
N LEU A 92 -12.02 4.22 -0.35
CA LEU A 92 -12.33 5.17 -1.43
C LEU A 92 -12.51 6.60 -0.93
N VAL A 93 -13.26 6.81 0.17
CA VAL A 93 -13.58 8.17 0.64
C VAL A 93 -12.48 8.78 1.50
N SER A 94 -11.62 7.96 2.10
CA SER A 94 -10.58 8.40 3.03
C SER A 94 -9.17 8.45 2.42
N GLY A 95 -8.92 7.70 1.35
CA GLY A 95 -7.59 7.55 0.77
C GLY A 95 -6.57 6.91 1.73
N LEU A 96 -7.00 6.07 2.65
CA LEU A 96 -6.13 5.35 3.57
C LEU A 96 -5.22 4.39 2.82
N ARG A 97 -3.98 4.27 3.28
CA ARG A 97 -3.11 3.21 2.79
C ARG A 97 -3.58 1.85 3.32
N LYS A 98 -3.43 0.78 2.54
CA LYS A 98 -3.83 -0.58 2.95
C LYS A 98 -3.35 -0.99 4.34
N GLY A 99 -2.13 -0.59 4.73
CA GLY A 99 -1.57 -0.89 6.06
C GLY A 99 -2.18 -0.06 7.19
N GLU A 100 -2.66 1.13 6.89
CA GLU A 100 -3.43 1.99 7.81
C GLU A 100 -4.84 1.44 7.96
N LEU A 101 -5.51 1.12 6.85
CA LEU A 101 -6.86 0.58 6.81
C LEU A 101 -7.03 -0.68 7.68
N VAL A 102 -6.16 -1.67 7.52
CA VAL A 102 -6.23 -2.92 8.31
C VAL A 102 -5.80 -2.75 9.76
N ALA A 103 -5.15 -1.63 10.12
CA ALA A 103 -4.74 -1.34 11.48
C ALA A 103 -5.80 -0.57 12.29
N LEU A 104 -6.93 -0.20 11.67
CA LEU A 104 -7.99 0.54 12.35
C LEU A 104 -8.67 -0.32 13.41
N LEU A 105 -8.86 0.31 14.56
CA LEU A 105 -9.68 -0.21 15.66
C LEU A 105 -10.94 0.64 15.78
N TRP A 106 -11.96 0.12 16.48
CA TRP A 106 -13.18 0.88 16.73
C TRP A 106 -12.93 2.17 17.52
N ASP A 107 -11.95 2.17 18.42
CA ASP A 107 -11.54 3.36 19.19
C ASP A 107 -10.92 4.47 18.32
N ASP A 108 -10.56 4.17 17.08
CA ASP A 108 -10.04 5.17 16.14
C ASP A 108 -11.17 6.00 15.47
N LEU A 109 -12.44 5.55 15.57
CA LEU A 109 -13.61 6.21 14.98
C LEU A 109 -14.28 7.15 15.99
N ASP A 110 -14.35 8.42 15.63
CA ASP A 110 -15.18 9.42 16.30
C ASP A 110 -16.47 9.62 15.51
N ILE A 111 -17.52 8.94 15.95
CA ILE A 111 -18.84 8.95 15.28
C ILE A 111 -19.43 10.37 15.27
N GLN A 112 -19.31 11.13 16.38
CA GLN A 112 -19.92 12.45 16.51
C GLN A 112 -19.29 13.46 15.55
N ASN A 113 -17.96 13.43 15.45
CA ASN A 113 -17.21 14.33 14.59
C ASN A 113 -16.99 13.74 13.18
N ARG A 114 -17.40 12.50 12.93
CA ARG A 114 -17.22 11.78 11.67
C ARG A 114 -15.75 11.80 11.22
N THR A 115 -14.86 11.44 12.14
CA THR A 115 -13.42 11.42 11.87
C THR A 115 -12.80 10.09 12.27
N ILE A 116 -11.77 9.69 11.53
CA ILE A 116 -10.93 8.53 11.83
C ILE A 116 -9.53 9.00 12.15
N SER A 117 -9.02 8.54 13.30
CA SER A 117 -7.65 8.82 13.76
C SER A 117 -6.68 7.80 13.14
N VAL A 118 -5.79 8.27 12.27
CA VAL A 118 -4.76 7.44 11.62
C VAL A 118 -3.45 7.65 12.34
N SER A 119 -3.13 6.76 13.28
CA SER A 119 -1.93 6.86 14.15
C SER A 119 -1.01 5.65 14.05
N LYS A 120 -1.41 4.61 13.31
CA LYS A 120 -0.72 3.33 13.21
C LYS A 120 -0.91 2.68 11.85
N GLN A 121 -0.01 1.77 11.52
CA GLN A 121 -0.09 0.97 10.30
C GLN A 121 0.55 -0.39 10.52
N TYR A 122 0.08 -1.40 9.82
CA TYR A 122 0.78 -2.67 9.71
C TYR A 122 1.75 -2.66 8.54
N ILE A 123 2.99 -3.04 8.83
CA ILE A 123 4.05 -3.21 7.84
C ILE A 123 4.60 -4.63 7.91
N LYS A 124 5.02 -5.14 6.77
CA LYS A 124 5.73 -6.42 6.70
C LYS A 124 7.23 -6.15 6.85
N ASN A 125 7.82 -6.71 7.89
CA ASN A 125 9.25 -6.60 8.11
C ASN A 125 10.05 -7.51 7.14
N PRO A 126 11.38 -7.37 7.04
CA PRO A 126 12.20 -8.20 6.15
C PRO A 126 12.07 -9.72 6.37
N SER A 127 11.74 -10.15 7.59
CA SER A 127 11.48 -11.58 7.90
C SER A 127 10.09 -12.05 7.47
N GLY A 128 9.27 -11.17 6.89
CA GLY A 128 7.91 -11.47 6.44
C GLY A 128 6.84 -11.37 7.52
N LYS A 129 7.20 -11.07 8.77
CA LYS A 129 6.26 -10.92 9.88
C LYS A 129 5.59 -9.54 9.82
N LEU A 130 4.28 -9.51 10.07
CA LEU A 130 3.55 -8.25 10.26
C LEU A 130 3.92 -7.63 11.60
N THR A 131 4.16 -6.34 11.57
CA THR A 131 4.50 -5.55 12.74
C THR A 131 3.69 -4.27 12.73
N LEU A 132 3.05 -3.95 13.85
CA LEU A 132 2.41 -2.65 14.05
C LEU A 132 3.51 -1.61 14.17
N SER A 133 3.43 -0.57 13.35
CA SER A 133 4.38 0.52 13.33
C SER A 133 3.65 1.84 13.46
N ARG A 134 4.24 2.75 14.21
CA ARG A 134 3.84 4.16 14.13
C ARG A 134 4.36 4.72 12.80
N PRO A 135 3.66 5.68 12.20
CA PRO A 135 4.16 6.38 11.03
C PRO A 135 5.54 6.99 11.29
N LYS A 136 6.41 7.02 10.27
CA LYS A 136 7.79 7.50 10.39
C LYS A 136 7.90 8.99 10.72
N THR A 137 6.85 9.77 10.52
CA THR A 137 6.83 11.22 10.75
C THR A 137 5.59 11.59 11.55
N GLU A 138 5.68 12.60 12.41
CA GLU A 138 4.54 13.15 13.17
C GLU A 138 3.41 13.63 12.24
N THR A 139 3.75 14.15 11.07
CA THR A 139 2.80 14.57 10.03
C THR A 139 1.99 13.43 9.43
N SER A 140 2.38 12.19 9.66
CA SER A 140 1.62 11.01 9.22
C SER A 140 0.54 10.60 10.20
N VAL A 141 0.57 11.10 11.44
CA VAL A 141 -0.55 11.01 12.38
C VAL A 141 -1.54 12.09 11.99
N ARG A 142 -2.74 11.67 11.61
CA ARG A 142 -3.77 12.59 11.10
C ARG A 142 -5.16 12.12 11.45
N LYS A 143 -6.10 13.06 11.49
CA LYS A 143 -7.52 12.77 11.47
C LYS A 143 -8.06 12.95 10.04
N VAL A 144 -8.87 12.02 9.61
CA VAL A 144 -9.50 12.04 8.29
C VAL A 144 -11.00 12.16 8.49
N SER A 145 -11.62 13.18 7.92
CA SER A 145 -13.08 13.32 7.92
C SER A 145 -13.68 12.33 6.92
N VAL A 146 -14.79 11.71 7.31
CA VAL A 146 -15.52 10.76 6.47
C VAL A 146 -16.98 11.19 6.34
N PRO A 147 -17.65 10.87 5.22
CA PRO A 147 -19.06 11.18 5.04
C PRO A 147 -19.95 10.34 5.97
N GLN A 148 -21.20 10.78 6.19
CA GLN A 148 -22.15 10.10 7.08
C GLN A 148 -22.40 8.66 6.63
N GLU A 149 -22.49 8.43 5.33
CA GLU A 149 -22.72 7.11 4.74
C GLU A 149 -21.61 6.11 5.13
N ALA A 150 -20.36 6.58 5.22
CA ALA A 150 -19.26 5.75 5.71
C ALA A 150 -19.44 5.37 7.18
N VAL A 151 -19.86 6.33 8.01
CA VAL A 151 -20.12 6.08 9.43
C VAL A 151 -21.27 5.08 9.61
N ASP A 152 -22.35 5.21 8.84
CA ASP A 152 -23.50 4.31 8.90
C ASP A 152 -23.11 2.87 8.50
N LEU A 153 -22.31 2.72 7.44
CA LEU A 153 -21.77 1.43 7.03
C LEU A 153 -20.85 0.82 8.10
N LEU A 154 -20.04 1.62 8.75
CA LEU A 154 -19.14 1.16 9.82
C LEU A 154 -19.92 0.75 11.07
N ILE A 155 -20.98 1.44 11.44
CA ILE A 155 -21.88 1.04 12.54
C ILE A 155 -22.50 -0.33 12.25
N GLN A 156 -23.04 -0.52 11.05
CA GLN A 156 -23.58 -1.82 10.63
C GLN A 156 -22.53 -2.93 10.63
N GLU A 157 -21.29 -2.61 10.28
CA GLU A 157 -20.20 -3.59 10.33
C GLU A 157 -19.83 -3.95 11.78
N HIS A 158 -19.85 -2.97 12.69
CA HIS A 158 -19.59 -3.22 14.11
C HIS A 158 -20.63 -4.15 14.74
N GLU A 159 -21.90 -4.02 14.37
CA GLU A 159 -22.98 -4.88 14.85
C GLU A 159 -22.77 -6.37 14.48
N LYS A 160 -22.06 -6.66 13.38
CA LYS A 160 -21.70 -8.04 12.98
C LYS A 160 -20.58 -8.64 13.81
N HIS A 161 -19.73 -7.78 14.42
CA HIS A 161 -18.52 -8.20 15.13
C HIS A 161 -18.31 -7.39 16.42
N PRO A 162 -19.31 -7.35 17.35
CA PRO A 162 -19.30 -6.44 18.49
C PRO A 162 -18.14 -6.67 19.46
N ASP A 163 -17.63 -7.88 19.54
CA ASP A 163 -16.53 -8.26 20.44
C ASP A 163 -15.14 -8.07 19.81
N SER A 164 -15.07 -7.75 18.54
CA SER A 164 -13.78 -7.53 17.86
C SER A 164 -13.26 -6.12 18.11
N PRO A 165 -12.00 -5.94 18.53
CA PRO A 165 -11.40 -4.63 18.60
C PRO A 165 -11.08 -4.05 17.21
N TYR A 166 -10.97 -4.91 16.20
CA TYR A 166 -10.64 -4.53 14.83
C TYR A 166 -11.86 -4.01 14.09
N MET A 167 -11.70 -2.92 13.37
CA MET A 167 -12.78 -2.36 12.54
C MET A 167 -13.16 -3.30 11.39
N PHE A 168 -12.19 -4.03 10.84
CA PHE A 168 -12.38 -5.01 9.78
C PHE A 168 -11.72 -6.34 10.16
N PRO A 169 -12.38 -7.19 10.96
CA PRO A 169 -11.85 -8.50 11.26
C PRO A 169 -11.94 -9.43 10.05
N SER A 170 -10.94 -10.27 9.87
CA SER A 170 -10.96 -11.31 8.85
C SER A 170 -12.02 -12.37 9.19
N SER A 171 -12.92 -12.64 8.27
CA SER A 171 -13.96 -13.67 8.42
C SER A 171 -13.41 -15.09 8.67
N THR A 172 -12.13 -15.33 8.35
CA THR A 172 -11.49 -16.62 8.51
C THR A 172 -10.82 -16.79 9.89
N THR A 173 -10.24 -15.71 10.42
CA THR A 173 -9.41 -15.77 11.63
C THR A 173 -9.95 -14.96 12.80
N GLY A 174 -10.90 -14.04 12.57
CA GLY A 174 -11.36 -13.05 13.55
C GLY A 174 -10.33 -11.95 13.86
N GLU A 175 -9.10 -12.12 13.39
CA GLU A 175 -8.01 -11.14 13.52
C GLU A 175 -8.05 -10.13 12.36
N MET A 176 -7.18 -9.13 12.40
CA MET A 176 -7.05 -8.17 11.30
C MET A 176 -6.72 -8.85 9.95
N TYR A 177 -7.13 -8.22 8.85
CA TYR A 177 -6.68 -8.64 7.53
C TYR A 177 -5.17 -8.44 7.35
N TYR A 178 -4.53 -9.38 6.64
CA TYR A 178 -3.22 -9.13 6.07
C TYR A 178 -3.32 -8.06 4.98
N PRO A 179 -2.45 -7.04 4.94
CA PRO A 179 -2.50 -6.00 3.91
C PRO A 179 -2.49 -6.53 2.48
N ASP A 180 -1.78 -7.65 2.23
CA ASP A 180 -1.75 -8.29 0.91
C ASP A 180 -3.06 -9.02 0.57
N SER A 181 -3.86 -9.40 1.58
CA SER A 181 -5.21 -9.98 1.36
C SER A 181 -6.20 -8.94 0.90
N VAL A 182 -6.10 -7.69 1.37
CA VAL A 182 -6.91 -6.56 0.89
C VAL A 182 -6.66 -6.33 -0.59
N VAL A 183 -5.40 -6.35 -1.05
CA VAL A 183 -5.07 -6.23 -2.48
C VAL A 183 -5.71 -7.34 -3.29
N LYS A 184 -5.64 -8.59 -2.81
CA LYS A 184 -6.27 -9.74 -3.51
C LYS A 184 -7.80 -9.64 -3.55
N LEU A 185 -8.42 -9.09 -2.49
CA LEU A 185 -9.86 -8.81 -2.48
C LEU A 185 -10.22 -7.74 -3.51
N HIS A 186 -9.48 -6.63 -3.53
CA HIS A 186 -9.64 -5.58 -4.53
C HIS A 186 -9.53 -6.13 -5.96
N GLU A 187 -8.49 -6.93 -6.24
CA GLU A 187 -8.34 -7.58 -7.56
C GLU A 187 -9.52 -8.49 -7.92
N LYS A 188 -10.14 -9.15 -6.94
CA LYS A 188 -11.33 -9.97 -7.18
C LYS A 188 -12.55 -9.12 -7.49
N ILE A 189 -12.77 -8.02 -6.75
CA ILE A 189 -13.85 -7.06 -6.98
C ILE A 189 -13.76 -6.48 -8.40
N LEU A 190 -12.55 -6.16 -8.87
CA LEU A 190 -12.34 -5.62 -10.21
C LEU A 190 -12.59 -6.61 -11.36
N ARG A 191 -12.70 -7.90 -11.07
CA ARG A 191 -12.95 -8.96 -12.08
C ARG A 191 -14.44 -9.30 -12.23
N ASP A 192 -15.24 -8.99 -11.22
CA ASP A 192 -16.68 -9.17 -11.21
C ASP A 192 -17.39 -8.02 -11.94
#